data_d4d40f26e46aabf142087d7342c62b1b
#
_entry.id   d4d40f26e46aabf142087d7342c62b1b
#
_cell.length_a   1.000
_cell.length_b   1.000
_cell.length_c   1.000
_cell.angle_alpha   90.00
_cell.angle_beta   90.00
_cell.angle_gamma   90.00
#
_symmetry.space_group_name_H-M   'P 1'
#
loop_
_entity.id
_entity.type
_entity.pdbx_description
1 polymer ?
#
loop_
_entity_poly.entity_id
_entity_poly.type
_entity_poly.pdbx_seq_one_letter_code
_entity_poly.pdbx_strand_id
1 'polypeptide(L)'
;MTIKIDIGAPGESYPALIGAGLLEQLPHILDEYAPSYRYAVISDDRVGPLYARALVERCRSSGKKAELYSFPSGEISKSRKNWSKLTDGLLDAGYGRDTSIIAVGGGVAGDLAGFVAATFLRGVPLVQVPTTYLAMIDAAIGGKVGVDTRAGKNLVGAFYPPKCVIADPNVLATLPDDQRSAGLVEAFKHLSLIHISEPTRPERIADGGV
;
A
#
# COMPACT_ATOMS: atom_id res chain seq x y z
N MET A 1 18.78 10.00 -5.57
CA MET A 1 19.29 8.80 -4.86
C MET A 1 18.09 8.01 -4.41
N THR A 2 18.03 6.70 -4.75
CA THR A 2 16.96 5.79 -4.33
C THR A 2 17.53 4.83 -3.31
N ILE A 3 16.84 4.67 -2.19
CA ILE A 3 17.13 3.69 -1.14
C ILE A 3 16.20 2.50 -1.37
N LYS A 4 16.76 1.29 -1.38
CA LYS A 4 15.99 0.03 -1.43
C LYS A 4 16.16 -0.68 -0.10
N ILE A 5 15.04 -1.06 0.52
CA ILE A 5 15.00 -1.83 1.76
C ILE A 5 14.13 -3.07 1.49
N ASP A 6 14.65 -4.25 1.74
CA ASP A 6 13.85 -5.48 1.63
C ASP A 6 13.09 -5.72 2.93
N ILE A 7 11.77 -5.85 2.82
CA ILE A 7 10.82 -6.02 3.93
C ILE A 7 10.34 -7.48 3.95
N GLY A 8 10.42 -8.12 5.11
CA GLY A 8 9.96 -9.51 5.30
C GLY A 8 11.08 -10.49 5.62
N ALA A 9 10.75 -11.78 5.63
CA ALA A 9 11.70 -12.86 5.86
C ALA A 9 12.42 -13.28 4.55
N PRO A 10 13.60 -13.93 4.63
CA PRO A 10 14.26 -14.47 3.45
C PRO A 10 13.34 -15.43 2.66
N GLY A 11 13.18 -15.16 1.37
CA GLY A 11 12.30 -15.93 0.48
C GLY A 11 10.86 -15.41 0.36
N GLU A 12 10.42 -14.53 1.26
CA GLU A 12 9.09 -13.90 1.24
C GLU A 12 9.18 -12.38 1.38
N SER A 13 10.32 -11.79 1.00
CA SER A 13 10.55 -10.36 1.09
C SER A 13 10.09 -9.63 -0.17
N TYR A 14 9.75 -8.35 0.00
CA TYR A 14 9.46 -7.42 -1.09
C TYR A 14 10.22 -6.10 -0.85
N PRO A 15 10.60 -5.37 -1.91
CA PRO A 15 11.31 -4.11 -1.75
C PRO A 15 10.40 -2.95 -1.39
N ALA A 16 10.88 -2.11 -0.47
CA ALA A 16 10.45 -0.73 -0.31
C ALA A 16 11.46 0.18 -0.99
N LEU A 17 11.03 0.90 -2.00
CA LEU A 17 11.81 1.88 -2.75
C LEU A 17 11.50 3.27 -2.21
N ILE A 18 12.51 3.97 -1.71
CA ILE A 18 12.36 5.29 -1.09
C ILE A 18 13.25 6.29 -1.84
N GLY A 19 12.65 7.36 -2.36
CA GLY A 19 13.41 8.38 -3.06
C GLY A 19 12.55 9.41 -3.76
N ALA A 20 13.07 10.63 -3.91
CA ALA A 20 12.41 11.70 -4.63
C ALA A 20 12.35 11.40 -6.14
N GLY A 21 11.21 11.63 -6.77
CA GLY A 21 10.99 11.43 -8.19
C GLY A 21 10.73 9.97 -8.61
N LEU A 22 10.49 9.07 -7.67
CA LEU A 22 10.17 7.66 -7.98
C LEU A 22 8.85 7.51 -8.74
N LEU A 23 7.88 8.37 -8.49
CA LEU A 23 6.61 8.36 -9.24
C LEU A 23 6.81 8.61 -10.73
N GLU A 24 7.87 9.30 -11.11
CA GLU A 24 8.23 9.50 -12.52
C GLU A 24 8.75 8.23 -13.17
N GLN A 25 9.31 7.33 -12.39
CA GLN A 25 9.89 6.07 -12.81
C GLN A 25 8.89 4.90 -12.70
N LEU A 26 7.63 5.16 -12.30
CA LEU A 26 6.63 4.12 -12.07
C LEU A 26 6.55 3.09 -13.21
N PRO A 27 6.53 3.45 -14.51
CA PRO A 27 6.46 2.44 -15.57
C PRO A 27 7.60 1.43 -15.55
N HIS A 28 8.83 1.86 -15.28
CA HIS A 28 10.00 0.99 -15.16
C HIS A 28 9.93 0.11 -13.92
N ILE A 29 9.49 0.69 -12.79
CA ILE A 29 9.33 -0.06 -11.54
C ILE A 29 8.27 -1.17 -11.73
N LEU A 30 7.19 -0.88 -12.46
CA LEU A 30 6.17 -1.88 -12.77
C LEU A 30 6.71 -3.01 -13.65
N ASP A 31 7.58 -2.72 -14.62
CA ASP A 31 8.21 -3.76 -15.45
C ASP A 31 9.11 -4.68 -14.64
N GLU A 32 9.77 -4.15 -13.62
CA GLU A 32 10.69 -4.93 -12.77
C GLU A 32 9.95 -5.75 -11.70
N TYR A 33 8.96 -5.15 -11.00
CA TYR A 33 8.39 -5.77 -9.79
C TYR A 33 6.97 -6.31 -9.97
N ALA A 34 6.20 -5.78 -10.91
CA ALA A 34 4.80 -6.18 -11.11
C ALA A 34 4.39 -6.15 -12.60
N PRO A 35 5.14 -6.84 -13.49
CA PRO A 35 4.80 -6.86 -14.91
C PRO A 35 3.42 -7.46 -15.13
N SER A 36 2.55 -6.73 -15.84
CA SER A 36 1.17 -7.12 -16.08
C SER A 36 0.65 -6.54 -17.40
N TYR A 37 -0.38 -7.16 -17.95
CA TYR A 37 -1.02 -6.68 -19.17
C TYR A 37 -1.89 -5.44 -18.93
N ARG A 38 -2.54 -5.36 -17.75
CA ARG A 38 -3.37 -4.22 -17.33
C ARG A 38 -3.04 -3.78 -15.92
N TYR A 39 -3.24 -2.49 -15.67
CA TYR A 39 -2.99 -1.88 -14.37
C TYR A 39 -4.25 -1.13 -13.91
N ALA A 40 -4.79 -1.50 -12.76
CA ALA A 40 -5.87 -0.77 -12.12
C ALA A 40 -5.28 0.11 -11.01
N VAL A 41 -5.27 1.42 -11.24
CA VAL A 41 -4.86 2.40 -10.23
C VAL A 41 -6.06 2.72 -9.36
N ILE A 42 -5.98 2.44 -8.07
CA ILE A 42 -7.06 2.69 -7.12
C ILE A 42 -6.63 3.82 -6.18
N SER A 43 -7.48 4.86 -6.07
CA SER A 43 -7.20 6.04 -5.26
C SER A 43 -8.49 6.66 -4.74
N ASP A 44 -8.41 7.43 -3.65
CA ASP A 44 -9.54 8.25 -3.23
C ASP A 44 -9.70 9.52 -4.10
N ASP A 45 -10.84 10.20 -3.94
CA ASP A 45 -11.22 11.37 -4.74
C ASP A 45 -10.41 12.64 -4.42
N ARG A 46 -9.62 12.67 -3.32
CA ARG A 46 -8.68 13.77 -2.99
C ARG A 46 -7.31 13.52 -3.60
N VAL A 47 -6.75 12.32 -3.43
CA VAL A 47 -5.43 11.95 -3.92
C VAL A 47 -5.45 11.68 -5.42
N GLY A 48 -6.56 11.19 -5.95
CA GLY A 48 -6.75 10.89 -7.37
C GLY A 48 -6.34 12.04 -8.30
N PRO A 49 -6.91 13.24 -8.14
CA PRO A 49 -6.53 14.42 -8.95
C PRO A 49 -5.10 14.90 -8.75
N LEU A 50 -4.53 14.72 -7.56
CA LEU A 50 -3.18 15.18 -7.24
C LEU A 50 -2.09 14.30 -7.86
N TYR A 51 -2.29 12.98 -7.84
CA TYR A 51 -1.24 12.03 -8.19
C TYR A 51 -1.70 10.90 -9.10
N ALA A 52 -2.80 10.22 -8.79
CA ALA A 52 -3.16 8.97 -9.45
C ALA A 52 -3.47 9.17 -10.95
N ARG A 53 -4.09 10.27 -11.35
CA ARG A 53 -4.33 10.60 -12.77
C ARG A 53 -3.03 10.75 -13.55
N ALA A 54 -2.07 11.48 -13.00
CA ALA A 54 -0.77 11.66 -13.64
C ALA A 54 -0.02 10.33 -13.78
N LEU A 55 -0.12 9.44 -12.79
CA LEU A 55 0.46 8.11 -12.85
C LEU A 55 -0.18 7.24 -13.93
N VAL A 56 -1.51 7.28 -14.08
CA VAL A 56 -2.22 6.59 -15.17
C VAL A 56 -1.74 7.08 -16.54
N GLU A 57 -1.68 8.40 -16.74
CA GLU A 57 -1.22 8.98 -18.01
C GLU A 57 0.24 8.63 -18.30
N ARG A 58 1.09 8.61 -17.29
CA ARG A 58 2.49 8.18 -17.41
C ARG A 58 2.60 6.70 -17.82
N CYS A 59 1.81 5.84 -17.23
CA CYS A 59 1.74 4.44 -17.63
C CYS A 59 1.26 4.29 -19.08
N ARG A 60 0.21 5.02 -19.48
CA ARG A 60 -0.30 5.01 -20.85
C ARG A 60 0.72 5.51 -21.87
N SER A 61 1.42 6.59 -21.55
CA SER A 61 2.47 7.15 -22.40
C SER A 61 3.65 6.20 -22.60
N SER A 62 3.88 5.28 -21.69
CA SER A 62 4.87 4.20 -21.80
C SER A 62 4.32 2.90 -22.43
N GLY A 63 3.11 2.95 -23.01
CA GLY A 63 2.49 1.81 -23.70
C GLY A 63 1.74 0.85 -22.79
N LYS A 64 1.59 1.14 -21.48
CA LYS A 64 0.87 0.29 -20.54
C LYS A 64 -0.63 0.59 -20.55
N LYS A 65 -1.46 -0.42 -20.38
CA LYS A 65 -2.91 -0.27 -20.22
C LYS A 65 -3.24 0.00 -18.77
N ALA A 66 -3.47 1.26 -18.41
CA ALA A 66 -3.76 1.69 -17.05
C ALA A 66 -5.06 2.49 -16.97
N GLU A 67 -5.86 2.27 -15.93
CA GLU A 67 -7.11 2.99 -15.67
C GLU A 67 -7.23 3.35 -14.19
N LEU A 68 -7.93 4.47 -13.90
CA LEU A 68 -8.16 4.96 -12.55
C LEU A 68 -9.54 4.51 -12.05
N TYR A 69 -9.55 3.90 -10.89
CA TYR A 69 -10.74 3.57 -10.10
C TYR A 69 -10.75 4.40 -8.83
N SER A 70 -11.81 5.17 -8.62
CA SER A 70 -11.87 6.10 -7.50
C SER A 70 -13.00 5.76 -6.53
N PHE A 71 -12.75 6.05 -5.25
CA PHE A 71 -13.71 5.96 -4.17
C PHE A 71 -13.69 7.26 -3.33
N PRO A 72 -14.73 7.57 -2.53
CA PRO A 72 -14.76 8.76 -1.69
C PRO A 72 -13.66 8.73 -0.63
N SER A 73 -13.03 9.87 -0.34
CA SER A 73 -12.02 9.99 0.72
C SER A 73 -12.61 9.81 2.13
N GLY A 74 -11.74 9.46 3.08
CA GLY A 74 -12.07 9.31 4.50
C GLY A 74 -12.23 7.86 4.95
N GLU A 75 -12.06 7.64 6.26
CA GLU A 75 -12.04 6.31 6.89
C GLU A 75 -13.32 5.50 6.64
N ILE A 76 -14.49 6.17 6.59
CA ILE A 76 -15.78 5.52 6.31
C ILE A 76 -15.81 4.79 4.97
N SER A 77 -14.91 5.18 4.07
CA SER A 77 -14.80 4.55 2.73
C SER A 77 -14.05 3.23 2.74
N LYS A 78 -13.37 2.89 3.82
CA LYS A 78 -12.74 1.59 4.05
C LYS A 78 -13.80 0.54 4.39
N SER A 79 -14.65 0.22 3.44
CA SER A 79 -15.88 -0.53 3.65
C SER A 79 -16.09 -1.64 2.62
N ARG A 80 -16.88 -2.66 3.01
CA ARG A 80 -17.32 -3.73 2.09
C ARG A 80 -18.03 -3.18 0.85
N LYS A 81 -18.79 -2.08 1.01
CA LYS A 81 -19.50 -1.44 -0.10
C LYS A 81 -18.54 -0.95 -1.18
N ASN A 82 -17.50 -0.23 -0.79
CA ASN A 82 -16.52 0.28 -1.75
C ASN A 82 -15.64 -0.85 -2.30
N TRP A 83 -15.27 -1.83 -1.47
CA TRP A 83 -14.58 -3.03 -1.95
C TRP A 83 -15.40 -3.75 -3.03
N SER A 84 -16.68 -4.02 -2.82
CA SER A 84 -17.56 -4.64 -3.83
C SER A 84 -17.64 -3.78 -5.09
N LYS A 85 -17.91 -2.47 -4.95
CA LYS A 85 -18.00 -1.56 -6.10
C LYS A 85 -16.73 -1.55 -6.95
N LEU A 86 -15.55 -1.55 -6.32
CA LEU A 86 -14.26 -1.59 -7.03
C LEU A 86 -14.06 -2.94 -7.72
N THR A 87 -14.38 -4.03 -7.04
CA THR A 87 -14.26 -5.39 -7.58
C THR A 87 -15.20 -5.59 -8.78
N ASP A 88 -16.46 -5.18 -8.64
CA ASP A 88 -17.47 -5.27 -9.72
C ASP A 88 -17.05 -4.43 -10.92
N GLY A 89 -16.55 -3.19 -10.68
CA GLY A 89 -16.06 -2.32 -11.75
C GLY A 89 -14.87 -2.91 -12.52
N LEU A 90 -13.98 -3.65 -11.85
CA LEU A 90 -12.90 -4.37 -12.53
C LEU A 90 -13.43 -5.54 -13.36
N LEU A 91 -14.40 -6.29 -12.85
CA LEU A 91 -15.03 -7.40 -13.57
C LEU A 91 -15.79 -6.89 -14.80
N ASP A 92 -16.58 -5.84 -14.67
CA ASP A 92 -17.34 -5.23 -15.76
C ASP A 92 -16.42 -4.68 -16.87
N ALA A 93 -15.24 -4.16 -16.50
CA ALA A 93 -14.23 -3.71 -17.45
C ALA A 93 -13.38 -4.86 -18.05
N GLY A 94 -13.66 -6.12 -17.69
CA GLY A 94 -13.00 -7.30 -18.24
C GLY A 94 -11.54 -7.44 -17.80
N TYR A 95 -11.20 -7.03 -16.57
CA TYR A 95 -9.88 -7.30 -16.00
C TYR A 95 -9.69 -8.78 -15.68
N GLY A 96 -8.52 -9.32 -16.05
CA GLY A 96 -8.15 -10.73 -15.88
C GLY A 96 -7.09 -10.93 -14.79
N ARG A 97 -6.56 -12.15 -14.70
CA ARG A 97 -5.46 -12.49 -13.76
C ARG A 97 -4.13 -11.85 -14.12
N ASP A 98 -4.01 -11.33 -15.30
CA ASP A 98 -2.89 -10.56 -15.85
C ASP A 98 -2.93 -9.08 -15.48
N THR A 99 -3.61 -8.76 -14.39
CA THR A 99 -3.81 -7.41 -13.83
C THR A 99 -2.91 -7.20 -12.62
N SER A 100 -2.35 -6.00 -12.48
CA SER A 100 -1.80 -5.49 -11.20
C SER A 100 -2.66 -4.36 -10.66
N ILE A 101 -2.87 -4.35 -9.34
CA ILE A 101 -3.49 -3.24 -8.61
C ILE A 101 -2.39 -2.30 -8.12
N ILE A 102 -2.55 -1.00 -8.36
CA ILE A 102 -1.68 0.06 -7.84
C ILE A 102 -2.50 0.89 -6.85
N ALA A 103 -2.21 0.75 -5.57
CA ALA A 103 -2.86 1.50 -4.50
C ALA A 103 -2.16 2.86 -4.32
N VAL A 104 -2.83 3.97 -4.60
CA VAL A 104 -2.27 5.32 -4.50
C VAL A 104 -3.02 6.11 -3.44
N GLY A 105 -2.38 6.41 -2.31
CA GLY A 105 -3.04 7.18 -1.25
C GLY A 105 -2.48 6.95 0.15
N GLY A 106 -3.26 7.34 1.14
CA GLY A 106 -2.99 7.05 2.55
C GLY A 106 -3.37 5.61 2.93
N GLY A 107 -3.38 5.31 4.24
CA GLY A 107 -3.68 3.97 4.76
C GLY A 107 -5.03 3.41 4.30
N VAL A 108 -6.08 4.25 4.19
CA VAL A 108 -7.40 3.82 3.67
C VAL A 108 -7.31 3.29 2.25
N ALA A 109 -6.59 3.99 1.38
CA ALA A 109 -6.40 3.56 -0.01
C ALA A 109 -5.55 2.28 -0.09
N GLY A 110 -4.47 2.23 0.69
CA GLY A 110 -3.59 1.05 0.77
C GLY A 110 -4.34 -0.20 1.22
N ASP A 111 -5.12 -0.09 2.30
CA ASP A 111 -5.88 -1.21 2.87
C ASP A 111 -7.01 -1.68 1.94
N LEU A 112 -7.81 -0.73 1.42
CA LEU A 112 -8.95 -1.06 0.56
C LEU A 112 -8.49 -1.64 -0.78
N ALA A 113 -7.56 -0.99 -1.47
CA ALA A 113 -7.03 -1.47 -2.74
C ALA A 113 -6.22 -2.76 -2.57
N GLY A 114 -5.49 -2.88 -1.46
CA GLY A 114 -4.80 -4.12 -1.12
C GLY A 114 -5.76 -5.28 -0.88
N PHE A 115 -6.90 -5.04 -0.24
CA PHE A 115 -7.92 -6.07 -0.06
C PHE A 115 -8.62 -6.42 -1.38
N VAL A 116 -8.82 -5.45 -2.30
CA VAL A 116 -9.23 -5.74 -3.67
C VAL A 116 -8.21 -6.66 -4.34
N ALA A 117 -6.92 -6.33 -4.29
CA ALA A 117 -5.86 -7.15 -4.87
C ALA A 117 -5.84 -8.58 -4.32
N ALA A 118 -5.98 -8.74 -3.00
CA ALA A 118 -5.97 -10.03 -2.32
C ALA A 118 -7.15 -10.93 -2.71
N THR A 119 -8.29 -10.34 -3.03
CA THR A 119 -9.56 -11.07 -3.25
C THR A 119 -9.97 -11.17 -4.72
N PHE A 120 -9.58 -10.20 -5.54
CA PHE A 120 -9.88 -10.19 -6.97
C PHE A 120 -9.24 -11.40 -7.65
N LEU A 121 -10.06 -12.25 -8.28
CA LEU A 121 -9.67 -13.50 -8.95
C LEU A 121 -8.78 -14.42 -8.09
N ARG A 122 -8.93 -14.38 -6.77
CA ARG A 122 -8.14 -15.10 -5.74
C ARG A 122 -6.71 -14.60 -5.58
N GLY A 123 -6.45 -13.36 -5.94
CA GLY A 123 -5.19 -12.68 -5.77
C GLY A 123 -4.55 -12.23 -7.09
N VAL A 124 -4.22 -10.94 -7.17
CA VAL A 124 -3.47 -10.32 -8.27
C VAL A 124 -2.36 -9.45 -7.69
N PRO A 125 -1.25 -9.21 -8.41
CA PRO A 125 -0.16 -8.39 -7.90
C PRO A 125 -0.61 -7.03 -7.36
N LEU A 126 -0.03 -6.60 -6.23
CA LEU A 126 -0.26 -5.33 -5.57
C LEU A 126 1.02 -4.50 -5.57
N VAL A 127 0.90 -3.21 -5.89
CA VAL A 127 1.93 -2.19 -5.71
C VAL A 127 1.37 -1.11 -4.79
N GLN A 128 2.10 -0.78 -3.73
CA GLN A 128 1.71 0.28 -2.79
C GLN A 128 2.45 1.58 -3.14
N VAL A 129 1.70 2.67 -3.28
CA VAL A 129 2.20 4.03 -3.50
C VAL A 129 1.64 4.93 -2.39
N PRO A 130 2.24 4.86 -1.18
CA PRO A 130 1.78 5.66 -0.04
C PRO A 130 2.01 7.14 -0.27
N THR A 131 1.00 7.98 0.05
CA THR A 131 1.06 9.44 -0.11
C THR A 131 0.95 10.21 1.20
N THR A 132 0.94 9.52 2.33
CA THR A 132 0.97 10.13 3.68
C THR A 132 2.15 9.58 4.48
N TYR A 133 2.64 10.35 5.46
CA TYR A 133 3.70 9.88 6.37
C TYR A 133 3.32 8.55 7.03
N LEU A 134 2.12 8.49 7.62
CA LEU A 134 1.63 7.29 8.30
C LEU A 134 1.62 6.07 7.36
N ALA A 135 1.22 6.24 6.10
CA ALA A 135 1.22 5.14 5.16
C ALA A 135 2.65 4.73 4.76
N MET A 136 3.57 5.67 4.61
CA MET A 136 4.97 5.37 4.26
C MET A 136 5.71 4.59 5.34
N ILE A 137 5.44 4.89 6.63
CA ILE A 137 6.18 4.29 7.75
C ILE A 137 5.51 3.07 8.37
N ASP A 138 4.19 2.88 8.15
CA ASP A 138 3.40 1.83 8.80
C ASP A 138 2.43 1.16 7.84
N ALA A 139 1.36 1.84 7.39
CA ALA A 139 0.22 1.17 6.77
C ALA A 139 0.53 0.45 5.45
N ALA A 140 1.50 0.91 4.65
CA ALA A 140 1.93 0.24 3.42
C ALA A 140 2.89 -0.93 3.67
N ILE A 141 3.32 -1.13 4.93
CA ILE A 141 4.32 -2.11 5.33
C ILE A 141 3.66 -3.28 6.06
N GLY A 142 4.18 -4.49 5.86
CA GLY A 142 3.70 -5.70 6.55
C GLY A 142 2.52 -6.41 5.90
N GLY A 143 1.97 -5.86 4.79
CA GLY A 143 0.97 -6.55 3.97
C GLY A 143 -0.40 -6.74 4.64
N LYS A 144 -0.71 -6.00 5.69
CA LYS A 144 -2.05 -5.99 6.28
C LYS A 144 -2.99 -5.18 5.39
N VAL A 145 -4.05 -5.81 4.91
CA VAL A 145 -5.05 -5.18 4.05
C VAL A 145 -6.46 -5.56 4.50
N GLY A 146 -7.44 -4.69 4.34
CA GLY A 146 -8.78 -5.02 4.82
C GLY A 146 -9.76 -3.87 4.80
N VAL A 147 -10.96 -4.18 5.32
CA VAL A 147 -12.09 -3.24 5.40
C VAL A 147 -12.70 -3.27 6.79
N ASP A 148 -13.34 -2.15 7.13
CA ASP A 148 -14.08 -1.99 8.37
C ASP A 148 -15.46 -2.63 8.27
N THR A 149 -15.98 -3.00 9.41
CA THR A 149 -17.32 -3.58 9.59
C THR A 149 -18.11 -2.81 10.63
N ARG A 150 -19.40 -3.11 10.76
CA ARG A 150 -20.22 -2.56 11.85
C ARG A 150 -19.75 -2.97 13.24
N ALA A 151 -19.06 -4.12 13.34
CA ALA A 151 -18.57 -4.64 14.61
C ALA A 151 -17.22 -4.03 15.03
N GLY A 152 -16.49 -3.41 14.11
CA GLY A 152 -15.20 -2.79 14.40
C GLY A 152 -14.33 -2.58 13.16
N LYS A 153 -13.20 -1.91 13.37
CA LYS A 153 -12.20 -1.64 12.34
C LYS A 153 -11.35 -2.88 12.05
N ASN A 154 -10.95 -3.04 10.78
CA ASN A 154 -9.97 -4.05 10.33
C ASN A 154 -10.33 -5.52 10.63
N LEU A 155 -11.60 -5.83 10.87
CA LEU A 155 -12.02 -7.20 11.23
C LEU A 155 -12.15 -8.14 10.03
N VAL A 156 -12.18 -7.61 8.82
CA VAL A 156 -12.22 -8.39 7.57
C VAL A 156 -11.08 -7.96 6.68
N GLY A 157 -10.16 -8.86 6.40
CA GLY A 157 -8.97 -8.55 5.64
C GLY A 157 -8.12 -9.78 5.35
N ALA A 158 -6.92 -9.53 4.87
CA ALA A 158 -5.92 -10.54 4.56
C ALA A 158 -4.52 -10.03 4.90
N PHE A 159 -3.57 -10.96 5.05
CA PHE A 159 -2.15 -10.67 4.95
C PHE A 159 -1.76 -10.85 3.48
N TYR A 160 -1.53 -9.77 2.78
CA TYR A 160 -1.24 -9.76 1.34
C TYR A 160 -0.07 -8.82 1.04
N PRO A 161 1.16 -9.34 1.07
CA PRO A 161 2.36 -8.56 0.80
C PRO A 161 2.32 -7.96 -0.62
N PRO A 162 2.68 -6.68 -0.78
CA PRO A 162 2.79 -6.08 -2.11
C PRO A 162 4.02 -6.62 -2.85
N LYS A 163 4.06 -6.46 -4.16
CA LYS A 163 5.25 -6.74 -4.97
C LYS A 163 6.34 -5.70 -4.75
N CYS A 164 5.96 -4.46 -4.48
CA CYS A 164 6.84 -3.40 -4.00
C CYS A 164 6.05 -2.28 -3.34
N VAL A 165 6.74 -1.47 -2.52
CA VAL A 165 6.27 -0.20 -1.99
C VAL A 165 7.09 0.91 -2.62
N ILE A 166 6.45 1.98 -3.12
CA ILE A 166 7.10 3.12 -3.76
C ILE A 166 6.81 4.37 -2.94
N ALA A 167 7.73 4.76 -2.10
CA ALA A 167 7.64 5.93 -1.23
C ALA A 167 8.42 7.11 -1.85
N ASP A 168 7.71 8.05 -2.47
CA ASP A 168 8.26 9.29 -3.00
C ASP A 168 7.98 10.45 -2.03
N PRO A 169 8.99 10.97 -1.32
CA PRO A 169 8.78 12.06 -0.36
C PRO A 169 8.21 13.34 -0.97
N ASN A 170 8.33 13.55 -2.27
CA ASN A 170 7.78 14.75 -2.93
C ASN A 170 6.26 14.86 -2.78
N VAL A 171 5.54 13.74 -2.65
CA VAL A 171 4.08 13.76 -2.47
C VAL A 171 3.66 14.36 -1.13
N LEU A 172 4.54 14.40 -0.15
CA LEU A 172 4.27 14.99 1.16
C LEU A 172 4.13 16.52 1.12
N ALA A 173 4.56 17.18 0.04
CA ALA A 173 4.42 18.61 -0.13
C ALA A 173 2.96 19.07 -0.14
N THR A 174 2.03 18.24 -0.60
CA THR A 174 0.58 18.53 -0.62
C THR A 174 -0.18 17.97 0.58
N LEU A 175 0.52 17.31 1.51
CA LEU A 175 -0.12 16.72 2.69
C LEU A 175 -0.53 17.83 3.67
N PRO A 176 -1.80 17.89 4.13
CA PRO A 176 -2.25 18.82 5.16
C PRO A 176 -1.43 18.71 6.45
N ASP A 177 -1.26 19.83 7.16
CA ASP A 177 -0.39 19.91 8.34
C ASP A 177 -0.84 19.03 9.50
N ASP A 178 -2.15 18.85 9.68
CA ASP A 178 -2.73 17.93 10.67
C ASP A 178 -2.33 16.47 10.39
N GLN A 179 -2.40 16.04 9.14
CA GLN A 179 -1.98 14.69 8.74
C GLN A 179 -0.45 14.52 8.77
N ARG A 180 0.29 15.59 8.46
CA ARG A 180 1.75 15.61 8.58
C ARG A 180 2.16 15.43 10.04
N SER A 181 1.54 16.16 10.95
CA SER A 181 1.80 16.07 12.38
C SER A 181 1.44 14.70 12.95
N ALA A 182 0.29 14.13 12.58
CA ALA A 182 -0.13 12.80 13.00
C ALA A 182 0.89 11.71 12.58
N GLY A 183 1.39 11.79 11.34
CA GLY A 183 2.41 10.85 10.86
C GLY A 183 3.74 10.98 11.60
N LEU A 184 4.17 12.20 11.94
CA LEU A 184 5.39 12.43 12.73
C LEU A 184 5.26 11.85 14.14
N VAL A 185 4.11 12.02 14.81
CA VAL A 185 3.86 11.42 16.12
C VAL A 185 3.99 9.91 16.09
N GLU A 186 3.46 9.25 15.05
CA GLU A 186 3.59 7.79 14.89
C GLU A 186 5.05 7.37 14.62
N ALA A 187 5.80 8.15 13.84
CA ALA A 187 7.24 7.92 13.65
C ALA A 187 8.01 7.98 14.97
N PHE A 188 7.73 8.99 15.81
CA PHE A 188 8.33 9.08 17.15
C PHE A 188 7.92 7.92 18.05
N LYS A 189 6.68 7.49 18.00
CA LYS A 189 6.21 6.31 18.74
C LYS A 189 6.99 5.05 18.35
N HIS A 190 7.16 4.78 17.06
CA HIS A 190 7.97 3.65 16.59
C HIS A 190 9.43 3.74 17.09
N LEU A 191 10.05 4.91 16.97
CA LEU A 191 11.43 5.12 17.46
C LEU A 191 11.54 4.91 18.97
N SER A 192 10.60 5.40 19.77
CA SER A 192 10.61 5.23 21.22
C SER A 192 10.34 3.80 21.64
N LEU A 193 9.45 3.07 20.96
CA LEU A 193 9.16 1.68 21.27
C LEU A 193 10.33 0.74 20.93
N ILE A 194 11.10 1.02 19.88
CA ILE A 194 12.33 0.27 19.57
C ILE A 194 13.35 0.40 20.71
N HIS A 195 13.43 1.56 21.36
CA HIS A 195 14.34 1.77 22.51
C HIS A 195 13.80 1.24 23.84
N ILE A 196 12.48 1.04 23.98
CA ILE A 196 11.85 0.59 25.23
C ILE A 196 11.60 -0.92 25.21
N SER A 197 11.46 -1.55 24.07
CA SER A 197 11.06 -2.94 23.92
C SER A 197 12.17 -3.88 23.44
N GLU A 198 13.43 -3.69 23.95
CA GLU A 198 14.25 -4.87 24.25
C GLU A 198 14.08 -5.24 25.74
N PRO A 199 13.03 -5.95 26.13
CA PRO A 199 13.10 -6.73 27.34
C PRO A 199 14.17 -7.78 27.02
N THR A 200 15.28 -7.76 27.74
CA THR A 200 16.16 -8.90 27.87
C THR A 200 15.28 -10.13 27.99
N ARG A 201 15.15 -10.91 26.93
CA ARG A 201 14.45 -12.18 26.93
C ARG A 201 15.21 -13.03 27.95
N PRO A 202 14.60 -13.44 29.09
CA PRO A 202 15.32 -14.28 30.02
C PRO A 202 15.72 -15.53 29.24
N GLU A 203 17.01 -15.78 29.13
CA GLU A 203 17.53 -17.05 28.63
C GLU A 203 16.86 -18.12 29.51
N ARG A 204 16.13 -19.04 28.89
CA ARG A 204 15.66 -20.23 29.59
C ARG A 204 16.92 -20.94 30.08
N ILE A 205 17.17 -20.86 31.38
CA ILE A 205 18.11 -21.71 32.05
C ILE A 205 17.58 -23.14 31.78
N ALA A 206 18.36 -23.89 30.99
CA ALA A 206 18.11 -25.30 30.83
C ALA A 206 18.34 -25.95 32.18
N ASP A 207 17.25 -26.31 32.86
CA ASP A 207 17.33 -27.20 34.02
C ASP A 207 17.89 -28.53 33.54
N GLY A 208 19.16 -28.75 33.91
CA GLY A 208 19.81 -30.03 33.79
C GLY A 208 19.08 -31.03 34.69
N GLY A 209 18.38 -31.98 34.06
CA GLY A 209 17.79 -33.10 34.76
C GLY A 209 18.85 -33.98 35.41
N VAL A 210 18.53 -34.43 36.61
CA VAL A 210 19.04 -35.65 37.26
C VAL A 210 17.97 -36.71 37.12
#